data_5b7ccd61590a0b071e3782bc255f06d0
#
_entry.id   5b7ccd61590a0b071e3782bc255f06d0
#
_cell.length_a   1.000
_cell.length_b   1.000
_cell.length_c   1.000
_cell.angle_alpha   90.00
_cell.angle_beta   90.00
_cell.angle_gamma   90.00
#
_symmetry.space_group_name_H-M   'P 1'
#
loop_
_entity.id
_entity.type
_entity.pdbx_description
1 polymer ?
#
loop_
_entity_poly.entity_id
_entity_poly.type
_entity_poly.pdbx_seq_one_letter_code
_entity_poly.pdbx_strand_id
1 'polypeptide(L)'
;MSVVDPAALAGSASPAGAVRPSTAGPSHGSTAAGMRGHAWGALRREWIKLLFQRRSYLIWGGAFLIPFLISLALYLAKSDPHGGEGPLFFERITSNGMFVTLASLSALIPFLLPMAAAMVAGYMIAGEAELGTLRIVLLRPTRRGSFLLAKWTMAMVYLAVGFAIMIAGGLLFGGIFFGLHPMITLSGSTVGVGQGLGLIGLSCLYALAAMACIVSLSLFFSTLTDSSLTALIATIVIYIVITVLIQFSYFDWLRPWMFPHYLLEFTNFFRDPIHWRPILKGLGVFALWSGVLTFAAYLVFRRKDVLS
;
A
#
# COMPACT_ATOMS: atom_id res chain seq x y z
N MET A 1 -15.85 -39.07 -74.78
CA MET A 1 -16.39 -38.51 -76.01
C MET A 1 -17.34 -37.40 -75.66
N SER A 2 -16.96 -36.25 -75.85
CA SER A 2 -17.52 -35.07 -76.46
C SER A 2 -16.75 -33.85 -76.06
N VAL A 3 -16.05 -33.34 -76.98
CA VAL A 3 -15.34 -32.06 -77.01
C VAL A 3 -16.40 -30.95 -77.08
N VAL A 4 -16.32 -29.90 -76.30
CA VAL A 4 -17.00 -28.61 -76.55
C VAL A 4 -15.98 -27.47 -76.37
N ASP A 5 -15.89 -26.73 -77.44
CA ASP A 5 -15.11 -25.61 -77.88
C ASP A 5 -15.03 -24.39 -76.96
N PRO A 6 -13.87 -23.74 -76.83
CA PRO A 6 -13.74 -22.46 -76.14
C PRO A 6 -13.64 -21.33 -77.17
N ALA A 7 -14.72 -20.74 -77.56
CA ALA A 7 -14.73 -19.42 -78.20
C ALA A 7 -16.14 -18.88 -78.37
N ALA A 8 -16.50 -18.00 -77.48
CA ALA A 8 -17.42 -16.85 -77.68
C ALA A 8 -17.75 -16.18 -76.35
N LEU A 9 -17.17 -15.05 -76.13
CA LEU A 9 -17.88 -13.82 -75.82
C LEU A 9 -16.88 -12.72 -75.41
N ALA A 10 -16.37 -12.08 -76.40
CA ALA A 10 -15.82 -10.74 -76.27
C ALA A 10 -17.00 -9.76 -76.21
N GLY A 11 -17.00 -8.88 -75.23
CA GLY A 11 -18.01 -7.85 -75.19
C GLY A 11 -17.89 -6.90 -74.02
N SER A 12 -17.41 -5.72 -74.37
CA SER A 12 -17.63 -4.41 -73.71
C SER A 12 -16.78 -4.04 -72.46
N ALA A 13 -15.65 -3.42 -72.74
CA ALA A 13 -14.97 -2.49 -71.87
C ALA A 13 -15.83 -1.28 -71.62
N SER A 14 -15.99 -0.91 -70.36
CA SER A 14 -16.48 0.40 -69.92
C SER A 14 -15.35 1.13 -69.19
N PRO A 15 -15.13 2.44 -69.43
CA PRO A 15 -13.89 3.10 -69.03
C PRO A 15 -13.87 3.52 -67.54
N ALA A 16 -12.68 3.44 -67.03
CA ALA A 16 -12.17 3.84 -65.74
C ALA A 16 -12.80 5.12 -65.17
N GLY A 17 -13.44 4.97 -63.99
CA GLY A 17 -13.63 6.04 -63.07
C GLY A 17 -12.34 6.33 -62.29
N ALA A 18 -11.67 7.42 -62.56
CA ALA A 18 -10.49 7.88 -61.87
C ALA A 18 -10.80 8.13 -60.39
N VAL A 19 -10.34 7.25 -59.51
CA VAL A 19 -10.30 7.45 -58.07
C VAL A 19 -9.24 8.52 -57.78
N ARG A 20 -9.67 9.74 -57.48
CA ARG A 20 -8.81 10.80 -56.92
C ARG A 20 -8.30 10.37 -55.55
N PRO A 21 -6.98 10.37 -55.24
CA PRO A 21 -6.49 10.17 -53.90
C PRO A 21 -6.91 11.35 -53.04
N SER A 22 -7.72 11.08 -52.01
CA SER A 22 -8.05 12.03 -50.98
C SER A 22 -6.78 12.32 -50.15
N THR A 23 -6.14 13.45 -50.39
CA THR A 23 -5.09 14.01 -49.55
C THR A 23 -5.72 14.66 -48.34
N ALA A 24 -6.33 13.88 -47.45
CA ALA A 24 -6.56 14.30 -46.08
C ALA A 24 -5.33 13.93 -45.27
N GLY A 25 -4.43 14.90 -45.10
CA GLY A 25 -3.30 14.77 -44.19
C GLY A 25 -3.77 14.48 -42.76
N PRO A 26 -3.04 13.67 -41.99
CA PRO A 26 -3.39 13.42 -40.62
C PRO A 26 -3.28 14.72 -39.84
N SER A 27 -4.39 15.22 -39.28
CA SER A 27 -4.43 16.31 -38.33
C SER A 27 -3.67 15.91 -37.05
N HIS A 28 -2.41 16.25 -36.95
CA HIS A 28 -1.59 16.16 -35.74
C HIS A 28 -2.01 17.25 -34.74
N GLY A 29 -3.12 17.04 -34.06
CA GLY A 29 -3.58 18.00 -33.06
C GLY A 29 -4.64 17.45 -32.14
N SER A 30 -4.29 16.44 -31.29
CA SER A 30 -5.05 16.18 -30.04
C SER A 30 -4.53 14.98 -29.22
N THR A 31 -3.24 14.70 -29.23
CA THR A 31 -2.73 13.44 -28.64
C THR A 31 -2.38 13.49 -27.16
N ALA A 32 -2.13 14.67 -26.56
CA ALA A 32 -1.69 14.75 -25.16
C ALA A 32 -2.85 14.69 -24.13
N ALA A 33 -4.01 15.25 -24.46
CA ALA A 33 -5.18 15.26 -23.57
C ALA A 33 -5.89 13.89 -23.56
N GLY A 34 -5.97 13.24 -24.74
CA GLY A 34 -6.52 11.89 -24.89
C GLY A 34 -5.73 10.83 -24.14
N MET A 35 -4.40 10.90 -24.15
CA MET A 35 -3.52 9.95 -23.45
C MET A 35 -3.63 10.05 -21.92
N ARG A 36 -3.85 11.24 -21.36
CA ARG A 36 -4.08 11.44 -19.91
C ARG A 36 -5.41 10.83 -19.48
N GLY A 37 -6.48 10.99 -20.24
CA GLY A 37 -7.80 10.42 -19.95
C GLY A 37 -7.80 8.88 -19.96
N HIS A 38 -7.08 8.26 -20.87
CA HIS A 38 -6.97 6.79 -20.95
C HIS A 38 -6.13 6.19 -19.81
N ALA A 39 -5.10 6.87 -19.34
CA ALA A 39 -4.29 6.44 -18.20
C ALA A 39 -5.09 6.46 -16.89
N TRP A 40 -5.88 7.51 -16.64
CA TRP A 40 -6.78 7.59 -15.49
C TRP A 40 -7.88 6.53 -15.50
N GLY A 41 -8.46 6.24 -16.65
CA GLY A 41 -9.48 5.20 -16.79
C GLY A 41 -8.93 3.79 -16.57
N ALA A 42 -7.68 3.54 -16.96
CA ALA A 42 -7.00 2.28 -16.68
C ALA A 42 -6.65 2.13 -15.18
N LEU A 43 -6.09 3.18 -14.56
CA LEU A 43 -5.84 3.24 -13.11
C LEU A 43 -7.11 3.00 -12.31
N ARG A 44 -8.22 3.66 -12.65
CA ARG A 44 -9.50 3.50 -11.95
C ARG A 44 -10.02 2.06 -12.03
N ARG A 45 -9.90 1.40 -13.16
CA ARG A 45 -10.32 -0.01 -13.31
C ARG A 45 -9.46 -0.96 -12.49
N GLU A 46 -8.15 -0.74 -12.44
CA GLU A 46 -7.26 -1.53 -11.58
C GLU A 46 -7.54 -1.28 -10.09
N TRP A 47 -7.86 -0.05 -9.69
CA TRP A 47 -8.31 0.29 -8.34
C TRP A 47 -9.54 -0.50 -7.93
N ILE A 48 -10.59 -0.45 -8.76
CA ILE A 48 -11.84 -1.17 -8.51
C ILE A 48 -11.56 -2.68 -8.39
N LYS A 49 -10.70 -3.23 -9.26
CA LYS A 49 -10.32 -4.64 -9.20
C LYS A 49 -9.61 -5.02 -7.90
N LEU A 50 -8.70 -4.18 -7.39
CA LEU A 50 -8.00 -4.40 -6.11
C LEU A 50 -8.93 -4.30 -4.91
N LEU A 51 -9.83 -3.31 -4.91
CA LEU A 51 -10.79 -3.09 -3.83
C LEU A 51 -11.77 -4.25 -3.68
N PHE A 52 -12.23 -4.83 -4.78
CA PHE A 52 -13.23 -5.92 -4.79
C PHE A 52 -12.63 -7.33 -4.83
N GLN A 53 -11.31 -7.50 -4.63
CA GLN A 53 -10.74 -8.83 -4.47
C GLN A 53 -11.13 -9.42 -3.11
N ARG A 54 -11.45 -10.73 -3.06
CA ARG A 54 -11.78 -11.44 -1.80
C ARG A 54 -10.69 -11.29 -0.74
N ARG A 55 -9.42 -11.18 -1.14
CA ARG A 55 -8.28 -10.95 -0.26
C ARG A 55 -8.33 -9.60 0.45
N SER A 56 -8.87 -8.56 -0.21
CA SER A 56 -9.02 -7.22 0.37
C SER A 56 -10.00 -7.19 1.54
N TYR A 57 -11.08 -7.96 1.45
CA TYR A 57 -12.04 -8.07 2.55
C TYR A 57 -11.45 -8.73 3.79
N LEU A 58 -10.51 -9.67 3.64
CA LEU A 58 -9.80 -10.28 4.78
C LEU A 58 -8.87 -9.26 5.47
N ILE A 59 -8.11 -8.49 4.70
CA ILE A 59 -7.19 -7.48 5.26
C ILE A 59 -7.97 -6.36 5.94
N TRP A 60 -8.98 -5.82 5.28
CA TRP A 60 -9.79 -4.74 5.83
C TRP A 60 -10.74 -5.20 6.94
N GLY A 61 -11.29 -6.41 6.81
CA GLY A 61 -12.04 -7.06 7.87
C GLY A 61 -11.19 -7.26 9.12
N GLY A 62 -9.95 -7.71 8.96
CA GLY A 62 -8.98 -7.79 10.04
C GLY A 62 -8.65 -6.41 10.63
N ALA A 63 -8.42 -5.40 9.81
CA ALA A 63 -8.16 -4.03 10.25
C ALA A 63 -9.32 -3.44 11.06
N PHE A 64 -10.56 -3.82 10.76
CA PHE A 64 -11.75 -3.42 11.51
C PHE A 64 -11.99 -4.28 12.76
N LEU A 65 -11.75 -5.59 12.66
CA LEU A 65 -12.02 -6.55 13.74
C LEU A 65 -11.02 -6.45 14.88
N ILE A 66 -9.75 -6.12 14.61
CA ILE A 66 -8.71 -6.05 15.65
C ILE A 66 -9.01 -4.97 16.70
N PRO A 67 -9.39 -3.72 16.35
CA PRO A 67 -9.84 -2.75 17.34
C PRO A 67 -11.04 -3.22 18.16
N PHE A 68 -11.97 -3.97 17.57
CA PHE A 68 -13.08 -4.58 18.28
C PHE A 68 -12.59 -5.59 19.32
N LEU A 69 -11.71 -6.52 18.92
CA LEU A 69 -11.16 -7.52 19.83
C LEU A 69 -10.37 -6.91 20.98
N ILE A 70 -9.58 -5.85 20.69
CA ILE A 70 -8.84 -5.12 21.71
C ILE A 70 -9.81 -4.41 22.67
N SER A 71 -10.84 -3.73 22.16
CA SER A 71 -11.87 -3.08 22.98
C SER A 71 -12.58 -4.08 23.88
N LEU A 72 -12.98 -5.22 23.31
CA LEU A 72 -13.67 -6.28 24.03
C LEU A 72 -12.77 -6.89 25.11
N ALA A 73 -11.51 -7.22 24.78
CA ALA A 73 -10.56 -7.78 25.74
C ALA A 73 -10.31 -6.82 26.92
N LEU A 74 -10.13 -5.53 26.65
CA LEU A 74 -9.93 -4.50 27.67
C LEU A 74 -11.19 -4.31 28.54
N TYR A 75 -12.38 -4.37 27.93
CA TYR A 75 -13.65 -4.27 28.66
C TYR A 75 -13.84 -5.47 29.59
N LEU A 76 -13.57 -6.69 29.15
CA LEU A 76 -13.65 -7.90 29.98
C LEU A 76 -12.60 -7.89 31.09
N ALA A 77 -11.36 -7.45 30.80
CA ALA A 77 -10.30 -7.36 31.79
C ALA A 77 -10.63 -6.32 32.90
N LYS A 78 -11.32 -5.22 32.55
CA LYS A 78 -11.79 -4.23 33.54
C LYS A 78 -12.88 -4.78 34.46
N SER A 79 -13.67 -5.74 33.96
CA SER A 79 -14.81 -6.33 34.69
C SER A 79 -14.40 -7.51 35.58
N ASP A 80 -13.12 -7.94 35.54
CA ASP A 80 -12.63 -9.05 36.34
C ASP A 80 -12.20 -8.57 37.76
N PRO A 81 -12.90 -9.00 38.83
CA PRO A 81 -12.58 -8.59 40.21
C PRO A 81 -11.23 -9.14 40.73
N HIS A 82 -10.65 -10.12 40.03
CA HIS A 82 -9.39 -10.79 40.37
C HIS A 82 -8.23 -10.34 39.48
N GLY A 83 -8.48 -9.45 38.51
CA GLY A 83 -7.47 -8.81 37.71
C GLY A 83 -6.62 -7.91 38.57
N GLY A 84 -5.47 -8.41 39.05
CA GLY A 84 -4.49 -7.65 39.79
C GLY A 84 -4.08 -6.38 39.05
N GLU A 85 -3.49 -5.42 39.78
CA GLU A 85 -3.01 -4.13 39.29
C GLU A 85 -2.31 -4.27 37.91
N GLY A 86 -3.07 -4.04 36.86
CA GLY A 86 -2.52 -4.03 35.50
C GLY A 86 -1.54 -2.86 35.37
N PRO A 87 -0.55 -2.93 34.44
CA PRO A 87 0.35 -1.81 34.22
C PRO A 87 -0.45 -0.52 34.04
N LEU A 88 0.03 0.60 34.59
CA LEU A 88 -0.58 1.95 34.54
C LEU A 88 -1.07 2.34 33.13
N PHE A 89 -0.52 1.71 32.11
CA PHE A 89 -0.92 1.86 30.71
C PHE A 89 -2.34 1.33 30.43
N PHE A 90 -2.73 0.20 31.06
CA PHE A 90 -4.08 -0.38 30.92
C PHE A 90 -5.16 0.52 31.50
N GLU A 91 -4.90 1.13 32.65
CA GLU A 91 -5.83 2.04 33.32
C GLU A 91 -6.12 3.28 32.44
N ARG A 92 -5.10 3.79 31.74
CA ARG A 92 -5.25 4.90 30.79
C ARG A 92 -6.06 4.51 29.55
N ILE A 93 -5.86 3.30 29.00
CA ILE A 93 -6.62 2.82 27.85
C ILE A 93 -8.09 2.64 28.19
N THR A 94 -8.40 2.11 29.37
CA THR A 94 -9.78 1.89 29.83
C THR A 94 -10.51 3.15 30.25
N SER A 95 -9.81 4.30 30.37
CA SER A 95 -10.42 5.60 30.68
C SER A 95 -10.92 6.36 29.45
N ASN A 96 -10.44 6.03 28.23
CA ASN A 96 -10.81 6.79 27.02
C ASN A 96 -10.68 5.94 25.76
N GLY A 97 -11.77 5.85 25.00
CA GLY A 97 -11.85 5.06 23.77
C GLY A 97 -10.87 5.46 22.65
N MET A 98 -10.32 6.67 22.66
CA MET A 98 -9.30 7.09 21.69
C MET A 98 -8.00 6.28 21.83
N PHE A 99 -7.66 5.81 23.03
CA PHE A 99 -6.48 4.98 23.26
C PHE A 99 -6.61 3.59 22.61
N VAL A 100 -7.83 3.10 22.39
CA VAL A 100 -8.05 1.83 21.68
C VAL A 100 -7.47 1.88 20.26
N THR A 101 -7.64 2.99 19.55
CA THR A 101 -7.07 3.16 18.20
C THR A 101 -5.55 3.11 18.24
N LEU A 102 -4.93 3.77 19.24
CA LEU A 102 -3.46 3.75 19.41
C LEU A 102 -2.93 2.39 19.84
N ALA A 103 -3.65 1.72 20.74
CA ALA A 103 -3.32 0.35 21.14
C ALA A 103 -3.40 -0.60 19.94
N SER A 104 -4.43 -0.46 19.10
CA SER A 104 -4.58 -1.23 17.87
C SER A 104 -3.43 -0.97 16.90
N LEU A 105 -3.05 0.29 16.71
CA LEU A 105 -1.92 0.68 15.88
C LEU A 105 -0.61 0.07 16.42
N SER A 106 -0.36 0.19 17.73
CA SER A 106 0.84 -0.36 18.38
C SER A 106 0.93 -1.89 18.27
N ALA A 107 -0.20 -2.58 18.35
CA ALA A 107 -0.27 -4.03 18.20
C ALA A 107 -0.06 -4.50 16.75
N LEU A 108 -0.52 -3.73 15.77
CA LEU A 108 -0.48 -4.09 14.35
C LEU A 108 0.87 -3.76 13.69
N ILE A 109 1.53 -2.67 14.11
CA ILE A 109 2.77 -2.14 13.50
C ILE A 109 3.92 -3.15 13.49
N PRO A 110 4.18 -3.95 14.55
CA PRO A 110 5.36 -4.80 14.57
C PRO A 110 5.31 -5.95 13.56
N PHE A 111 4.14 -6.45 13.21
CA PHE A 111 4.03 -7.63 12.36
C PHE A 111 2.89 -7.59 11.33
N LEU A 112 1.66 -7.34 11.75
CA LEU A 112 0.49 -7.47 10.88
C LEU A 112 0.45 -6.41 9.75
N LEU A 113 0.80 -5.17 10.04
CA LEU A 113 0.88 -4.12 9.02
C LEU A 113 2.00 -4.36 8.01
N PRO A 114 3.25 -4.69 8.40
CA PRO A 114 4.29 -5.13 7.47
C PRO A 114 3.87 -6.32 6.61
N MET A 115 3.21 -7.31 7.19
CA MET A 115 2.73 -8.48 6.46
C MET A 115 1.67 -8.10 5.42
N ALA A 116 0.69 -7.27 5.79
CA ALA A 116 -0.32 -6.77 4.86
C ALA A 116 0.31 -5.93 3.73
N ALA A 117 1.25 -5.05 4.06
CA ALA A 117 1.97 -4.24 3.09
C ALA A 117 2.78 -5.11 2.11
N ALA A 118 3.50 -6.11 2.63
CA ALA A 118 4.26 -7.06 1.82
C ALA A 118 3.38 -7.89 0.90
N MET A 119 2.23 -8.35 1.39
CA MET A 119 1.27 -9.13 0.61
C MET A 119 0.71 -8.31 -0.55
N VAL A 120 0.27 -7.09 -0.29
CA VAL A 120 -0.30 -6.22 -1.32
C VAL A 120 0.74 -5.85 -2.36
N ALA A 121 1.92 -5.37 -1.96
CA ALA A 121 2.96 -4.94 -2.88
C ALA A 121 3.60 -6.11 -3.63
N GLY A 122 3.79 -7.26 -2.99
CA GLY A 122 4.32 -8.48 -3.60
C GLY A 122 3.45 -9.00 -4.75
N TYR A 123 2.14 -8.86 -4.59
CA TYR A 123 1.19 -9.25 -5.65
C TYR A 123 1.16 -8.28 -6.84
N MET A 124 1.61 -7.03 -6.69
CA MET A 124 1.45 -5.98 -7.71
C MET A 124 2.12 -6.28 -9.06
N ILE A 125 3.28 -6.92 -9.06
CA ILE A 125 4.03 -7.25 -10.28
C ILE A 125 4.12 -8.76 -10.44
N ALA A 126 4.62 -9.47 -9.42
CA ALA A 126 4.77 -10.92 -9.48
C ALA A 126 3.43 -11.66 -9.65
N GLY A 127 2.33 -11.12 -9.08
CA GLY A 127 1.00 -11.70 -9.32
C GLY A 127 0.51 -11.52 -10.75
N GLU A 128 0.89 -10.46 -11.46
CA GLU A 128 0.60 -10.32 -12.90
C GLU A 128 1.50 -11.23 -13.75
N ALA A 129 2.75 -11.46 -13.31
CA ALA A 129 3.65 -12.42 -13.96
C ALA A 129 3.12 -13.85 -13.80
N GLU A 130 2.72 -14.23 -12.58
CA GLU A 130 2.13 -15.54 -12.25
C GLU A 130 0.88 -15.86 -13.07
N LEU A 131 0.05 -14.83 -13.35
CA LEU A 131 -1.15 -14.96 -14.18
C LEU A 131 -0.87 -14.84 -15.70
N GLY A 132 0.39 -14.62 -16.14
CA GLY A 132 0.76 -14.41 -17.52
C GLY A 132 0.25 -13.10 -18.13
N THR A 133 -0.37 -12.23 -17.33
CA THR A 133 -0.97 -10.95 -17.79
C THR A 133 0.06 -9.83 -17.92
N LEU A 134 1.24 -9.96 -17.31
CA LEU A 134 2.30 -8.95 -17.35
C LEU A 134 2.73 -8.61 -18.78
N ARG A 135 2.81 -9.61 -19.65
CA ARG A 135 3.15 -9.44 -21.07
C ARG A 135 2.13 -8.55 -21.80
N ILE A 136 0.84 -8.75 -21.55
CA ILE A 136 -0.25 -7.97 -22.16
C ILE A 136 -0.22 -6.51 -21.70
N VAL A 137 0.11 -6.29 -20.44
CA VAL A 137 0.20 -4.94 -19.86
C VAL A 137 1.40 -4.17 -20.43
N LEU A 138 2.53 -4.84 -20.66
CA LEU A 138 3.75 -4.24 -21.20
C LEU A 138 3.75 -4.01 -22.70
N LEU A 139 2.80 -4.61 -23.46
CA LEU A 139 2.57 -4.29 -24.87
C LEU A 139 2.04 -2.86 -25.07
N ARG A 140 1.50 -2.22 -24.02
CA ARG A 140 1.09 -0.81 -24.10
C ARG A 140 2.33 0.08 -24.00
N PRO A 141 2.42 1.17 -24.79
CA PRO A 141 3.56 2.09 -24.78
C PRO A 141 3.57 2.96 -23.50
N THR A 142 3.81 2.32 -22.35
CA THR A 142 3.96 3.00 -21.04
C THR A 142 5.42 3.00 -20.62
N ARG A 143 5.90 4.12 -20.05
CA ARG A 143 7.25 4.16 -19.48
C ARG A 143 7.32 3.22 -18.29
N ARG A 144 8.26 2.28 -18.27
CA ARG A 144 8.44 1.27 -17.20
C ARG A 144 8.48 1.88 -15.79
N GLY A 145 9.10 3.06 -15.64
CA GLY A 145 9.14 3.77 -14.36
C GLY A 145 7.77 4.30 -13.91
N SER A 146 6.97 4.83 -14.84
CA SER A 146 5.61 5.29 -14.54
C SER A 146 4.70 4.13 -14.13
N PHE A 147 4.87 2.96 -14.74
CA PHE A 147 4.16 1.75 -14.33
C PHE A 147 4.50 1.32 -12.91
N LEU A 148 5.81 1.27 -12.56
CA LEU A 148 6.26 0.91 -11.21
C LEU A 148 5.74 1.88 -10.15
N LEU A 149 5.84 3.20 -10.41
CA LEU A 149 5.32 4.22 -9.51
C LEU A 149 3.80 4.13 -9.35
N ALA A 150 3.07 3.82 -10.42
CA ALA A 150 1.62 3.60 -10.35
C ALA A 150 1.28 2.40 -9.44
N LYS A 151 2.02 1.30 -9.53
CA LYS A 151 1.85 0.14 -8.65
C LYS A 151 2.19 0.46 -7.19
N TRP A 152 3.28 1.21 -6.97
CA TRP A 152 3.67 1.68 -5.64
C TRP A 152 2.58 2.57 -5.02
N THR A 153 2.10 3.57 -5.75
CA THR A 153 1.03 4.47 -5.26
C THR A 153 -0.27 3.71 -5.00
N MET A 154 -0.62 2.73 -5.84
CA MET A 154 -1.77 1.86 -5.60
C MET A 154 -1.65 1.08 -4.29
N ALA A 155 -0.50 0.48 -4.01
CA ALA A 155 -0.27 -0.23 -2.76
C ALA A 155 -0.39 0.73 -1.55
N MET A 156 0.18 1.94 -1.64
CA MET A 156 0.11 2.94 -0.58
C MET A 156 -1.32 3.40 -0.29
N VAL A 157 -2.12 3.66 -1.33
CA VAL A 157 -3.51 4.07 -1.12
C VAL A 157 -4.36 2.90 -0.60
N TYR A 158 -4.10 1.67 -1.05
CA TYR A 158 -4.76 0.49 -0.48
C TYR A 158 -4.52 0.38 1.03
N LEU A 159 -3.29 0.59 1.48
CA LEU A 159 -2.95 0.63 2.90
C LEU A 159 -3.59 1.82 3.62
N ALA A 160 -3.63 3.01 3.00
CA ALA A 160 -4.28 4.19 3.56
C ALA A 160 -5.77 3.94 3.83
N VAL A 161 -6.47 3.24 2.94
CA VAL A 161 -7.85 2.79 3.17
C VAL A 161 -7.93 1.83 4.37
N GLY A 162 -7.00 0.88 4.48
CA GLY A 162 -6.90 -0.02 5.64
C GLY A 162 -6.69 0.73 6.95
N PHE A 163 -5.82 1.74 6.98
CA PHE A 163 -5.62 2.62 8.14
C PHE A 163 -6.89 3.42 8.48
N ALA A 164 -7.59 3.95 7.47
CA ALA A 164 -8.84 4.67 7.69
C ALA A 164 -9.92 3.76 8.32
N ILE A 165 -10.03 2.52 7.85
CA ILE A 165 -10.94 1.51 8.40
C ILE A 165 -10.54 1.15 9.84
N MET A 166 -9.25 1.01 10.13
CA MET A 166 -8.75 0.75 11.49
C MET A 166 -9.06 1.92 12.44
N ILE A 167 -8.86 3.17 12.00
CA ILE A 167 -9.20 4.37 12.79
C ILE A 167 -10.71 4.38 13.07
N ALA A 168 -11.53 4.17 12.04
CA ALA A 168 -12.98 4.15 12.18
C ALA A 168 -13.44 3.05 13.15
N GLY A 169 -12.89 1.84 13.04
CA GLY A 169 -13.15 0.74 13.98
C GLY A 169 -12.71 1.06 15.41
N GLY A 170 -11.50 1.60 15.58
CA GLY A 170 -10.95 1.96 16.88
C GLY A 170 -11.75 3.06 17.59
N LEU A 171 -12.15 4.09 16.86
CA LEU A 171 -12.98 5.16 17.41
C LEU A 171 -14.42 4.69 17.68
N LEU A 172 -14.99 3.86 16.82
CA LEU A 172 -16.32 3.31 16.98
C LEU A 172 -16.40 2.42 18.23
N PHE A 173 -15.58 1.38 18.30
CA PHE A 173 -15.62 0.44 19.41
C PHE A 173 -15.05 1.05 20.68
N GLY A 174 -13.99 1.85 20.60
CA GLY A 174 -13.48 2.61 21.73
C GLY A 174 -14.54 3.56 22.28
N GLY A 175 -15.27 4.26 21.43
CA GLY A 175 -16.36 5.16 21.84
C GLY A 175 -17.54 4.43 22.48
N ILE A 176 -17.92 3.24 21.95
CA ILE A 176 -19.01 2.42 22.50
C ILE A 176 -18.67 1.87 23.91
N PHE A 177 -17.45 1.32 24.09
CA PHE A 177 -17.08 0.65 25.34
C PHE A 177 -16.55 1.59 26.40
N PHE A 178 -15.86 2.68 26.03
CA PHE A 178 -15.15 3.54 26.97
C PHE A 178 -15.53 5.02 26.88
N GLY A 179 -16.32 5.41 25.86
CA GLY A 179 -16.64 6.81 25.60
C GLY A 179 -15.49 7.59 24.97
N LEU A 180 -15.79 8.77 24.44
CA LEU A 180 -14.79 9.69 23.88
C LEU A 180 -14.66 10.89 24.81
N HIS A 181 -13.58 10.93 25.57
CA HIS A 181 -13.29 11.98 26.56
C HIS A 181 -12.00 12.73 26.17
N PRO A 182 -11.72 13.91 26.75
CA PRO A 182 -10.43 14.56 26.61
C PRO A 182 -9.29 13.59 26.96
N MET A 183 -8.26 13.54 26.12
CA MET A 183 -7.17 12.59 26.20
C MET A 183 -6.07 13.12 27.12
N ILE A 184 -5.56 12.27 28.00
CA ILE A 184 -4.38 12.58 28.81
C ILE A 184 -3.13 12.18 28.02
N THR A 185 -2.25 13.15 27.75
CA THR A 185 -0.97 12.89 27.06
C THR A 185 -0.02 12.08 27.94
N LEU A 186 1.06 11.55 27.33
CA LEU A 186 2.12 10.88 28.10
C LEU A 186 2.80 11.79 29.11
N SER A 187 2.76 13.12 28.89
CA SER A 187 3.31 14.14 29.77
C SER A 187 2.33 14.58 30.89
N GLY A 188 1.10 14.05 30.91
CA GLY A 188 0.08 14.36 31.91
C GLY A 188 -0.81 15.57 31.58
N SER A 189 -0.59 16.28 30.47
CA SER A 189 -1.46 17.34 30.00
C SER A 189 -2.75 16.77 29.38
N THR A 190 -3.87 17.48 29.49
CA THR A 190 -5.14 17.09 28.89
C THR A 190 -5.30 17.74 27.51
N VAL A 191 -5.62 16.93 26.51
CA VAL A 191 -5.83 17.37 25.13
C VAL A 191 -7.29 17.16 24.77
N GLY A 192 -7.91 18.18 24.17
CA GLY A 192 -9.29 18.11 23.72
C GLY A 192 -9.51 17.02 22.66
N VAL A 193 -10.76 16.52 22.55
CA VAL A 193 -11.13 15.43 21.62
C VAL A 193 -10.67 15.73 20.19
N GLY A 194 -10.88 16.94 19.66
CA GLY A 194 -10.48 17.32 18.31
C GLY A 194 -8.96 17.27 18.08
N GLN A 195 -8.17 17.73 19.05
CA GLN A 195 -6.72 17.63 18.99
C GLN A 195 -6.26 16.18 19.10
N GLY A 196 -6.89 15.37 19.97
CA GLY A 196 -6.61 13.94 20.10
C GLY A 196 -6.83 13.19 18.78
N LEU A 197 -7.93 13.48 18.07
CA LEU A 197 -8.18 12.93 16.73
C LEU A 197 -7.10 13.35 15.73
N GLY A 198 -6.65 14.59 15.77
CA GLY A 198 -5.54 15.08 14.95
C GLY A 198 -4.24 14.31 15.20
N LEU A 199 -3.90 14.05 16.47
CA LEU A 199 -2.71 13.29 16.85
C LEU A 199 -2.80 11.82 16.42
N ILE A 200 -3.98 11.20 16.50
CA ILE A 200 -4.24 9.85 15.95
C ILE A 200 -4.03 9.84 14.44
N GLY A 201 -4.59 10.83 13.72
CA GLY A 201 -4.40 10.97 12.28
C GLY A 201 -2.92 11.11 11.89
N LEU A 202 -2.16 11.96 12.60
CA LEU A 202 -0.72 12.12 12.39
C LEU A 202 0.06 10.83 12.67
N SER A 203 -0.31 10.08 13.71
CA SER A 203 0.30 8.80 14.05
C SER A 203 0.07 7.75 12.96
N CYS A 204 -1.14 7.68 12.42
CA CYS A 204 -1.46 6.78 11.32
C CYS A 204 -0.77 7.20 10.02
N LEU A 205 -0.64 8.50 9.75
CA LEU A 205 0.11 9.02 8.60
C LEU A 205 1.61 8.68 8.70
N TYR A 206 2.18 8.80 9.91
CA TYR A 206 3.55 8.38 10.18
C TYR A 206 3.74 6.88 9.98
N ALA A 207 2.83 6.05 10.49
CA ALA A 207 2.85 4.61 10.30
C ALA A 207 2.69 4.22 8.82
N LEU A 208 1.85 4.94 8.08
CA LEU A 208 1.71 4.77 6.63
C LEU A 208 3.03 5.10 5.90
N ALA A 209 3.73 6.17 6.31
CA ALA A 209 5.06 6.49 5.76
C ALA A 209 6.09 5.40 6.08
N ALA A 210 6.03 4.79 7.26
CA ALA A 210 6.87 3.63 7.59
C ALA A 210 6.56 2.42 6.70
N MET A 211 5.29 2.16 6.40
CA MET A 211 4.89 1.07 5.50
C MET A 211 5.38 1.29 4.07
N ALA A 212 5.69 2.52 3.65
CA ALA A 212 6.30 2.78 2.34
C ALA A 212 7.64 2.02 2.16
N CYS A 213 8.41 1.81 3.23
CA CYS A 213 9.63 0.99 3.18
C CYS A 213 9.32 -0.46 2.83
N ILE A 214 8.32 -1.04 3.50
CA ILE A 214 7.89 -2.44 3.28
C ILE A 214 7.31 -2.60 1.88
N VAL A 215 6.47 -1.67 1.44
CA VAL A 215 5.91 -1.64 0.08
C VAL A 215 7.04 -1.61 -0.95
N SER A 216 8.04 -0.74 -0.76
CA SER A 216 9.17 -0.62 -1.68
C SER A 216 10.05 -1.88 -1.69
N LEU A 217 10.30 -2.48 -0.52
CA LEU A 217 11.04 -3.73 -0.37
C LEU A 217 10.31 -4.89 -1.06
N SER A 218 9.01 -5.01 -0.83
CA SER A 218 8.18 -6.06 -1.42
C SER A 218 8.05 -5.88 -2.94
N LEU A 219 7.91 -4.64 -3.40
CA LEU A 219 7.88 -4.32 -4.83
C LEU A 219 9.22 -4.67 -5.50
N PHE A 220 10.35 -4.42 -4.83
CA PHE A 220 11.67 -4.82 -5.31
C PHE A 220 11.75 -6.34 -5.50
N PHE A 221 11.38 -7.15 -4.50
CA PHE A 221 11.34 -8.60 -4.65
C PHE A 221 10.33 -9.05 -5.70
N SER A 222 9.19 -8.37 -5.82
CA SER A 222 8.19 -8.65 -6.85
C SER A 222 8.71 -8.43 -8.29
N THR A 223 9.74 -7.59 -8.47
CA THR A 223 10.41 -7.45 -9.79
C THR A 223 11.42 -8.57 -10.07
N LEU A 224 11.96 -9.20 -9.03
CA LEU A 224 12.96 -10.27 -9.13
C LEU A 224 12.33 -11.65 -9.33
N THR A 225 11.10 -11.85 -8.86
CA THR A 225 10.42 -13.16 -8.86
C THR A 225 9.16 -13.12 -9.72
N ASP A 226 8.72 -14.30 -10.18
CA ASP A 226 7.46 -14.46 -10.91
C ASP A 226 6.35 -15.08 -10.03
N SER A 227 6.62 -15.26 -8.73
CA SER A 227 5.67 -15.76 -7.73
C SER A 227 5.41 -14.71 -6.66
N SER A 228 4.16 -14.34 -6.48
CA SER A 228 3.72 -13.37 -5.47
C SER A 228 4.01 -13.84 -4.05
N LEU A 229 3.92 -15.14 -3.81
CA LEU A 229 4.22 -15.74 -2.50
C LEU A 229 5.71 -15.65 -2.17
N THR A 230 6.59 -15.89 -3.14
CA THR A 230 8.04 -15.75 -2.96
C THR A 230 8.44 -14.32 -2.64
N ALA A 231 7.86 -13.33 -3.32
CA ALA A 231 8.10 -11.91 -3.04
C ALA A 231 7.67 -11.53 -1.62
N LEU A 232 6.51 -12.02 -1.17
CA LEU A 232 6.00 -11.82 0.19
C LEU A 232 6.95 -12.43 1.22
N ILE A 233 7.30 -13.70 1.07
CA ILE A 233 8.17 -14.43 2.02
C ILE A 233 9.53 -13.73 2.12
N ALA A 234 10.17 -13.41 0.98
CA ALA A 234 11.45 -12.72 0.96
C ALA A 234 11.40 -11.38 1.70
N THR A 235 10.32 -10.61 1.51
CA THR A 235 10.11 -9.33 2.20
C THR A 235 10.02 -9.51 3.71
N ILE A 236 9.19 -10.46 4.17
CA ILE A 236 8.98 -10.70 5.60
C ILE A 236 10.23 -11.26 6.26
N VAL A 237 10.94 -12.17 5.61
CA VAL A 237 12.19 -12.71 6.14
C VAL A 237 13.23 -11.59 6.32
N ILE A 238 13.44 -10.74 5.33
CA ILE A 238 14.38 -9.61 5.43
C ILE A 238 13.93 -8.63 6.53
N TYR A 239 12.65 -8.32 6.61
CA TYR A 239 12.08 -7.45 7.66
C TYR A 239 12.36 -8.03 9.06
N ILE A 240 12.08 -9.32 9.26
CA ILE A 240 12.32 -10.01 10.55
C ILE A 240 13.82 -10.01 10.88
N VAL A 241 14.67 -10.35 9.91
CA VAL A 241 16.13 -10.35 10.11
C VAL A 241 16.61 -8.98 10.56
N ILE A 242 16.22 -7.90 9.89
CA ILE A 242 16.59 -6.53 10.29
C ILE A 242 16.05 -6.22 11.70
N THR A 243 14.80 -6.57 11.98
CA THR A 243 14.17 -6.32 13.29
C THR A 243 14.86 -7.07 14.42
N VAL A 244 15.32 -8.30 14.16
CA VAL A 244 16.09 -9.11 15.14
C VAL A 244 17.49 -8.54 15.31
N LEU A 245 18.19 -8.19 14.22
CA LEU A 245 19.55 -7.65 14.29
C LEU A 245 19.66 -6.39 15.15
N ILE A 246 18.68 -5.48 15.05
CA ILE A 246 18.69 -4.25 15.85
C ILE A 246 18.44 -4.46 17.36
N GLN A 247 18.08 -5.68 17.80
CA GLN A 247 17.94 -6.01 19.22
C GLN A 247 19.29 -6.29 19.89
N PHE A 248 20.29 -6.66 19.12
CA PHE A 248 21.63 -6.95 19.66
C PHE A 248 22.47 -5.68 19.78
N SER A 249 23.07 -5.44 20.93
CA SER A 249 23.92 -4.27 21.20
C SER A 249 25.17 -4.19 20.29
N TYR A 250 25.62 -5.34 19.76
CA TYR A 250 26.71 -5.37 18.79
C TYR A 250 26.44 -4.56 17.53
N PHE A 251 25.15 -4.38 17.16
CA PHE A 251 24.69 -3.65 15.98
C PHE A 251 24.16 -2.26 16.30
N ASP A 252 24.47 -1.68 17.46
CA ASP A 252 23.98 -0.35 17.87
C ASP A 252 24.33 0.76 16.87
N TRP A 253 25.49 0.64 16.19
CA TRP A 253 25.91 1.56 15.14
C TRP A 253 24.99 1.53 13.91
N LEU A 254 24.29 0.41 13.66
CA LEU A 254 23.39 0.21 12.53
C LEU A 254 21.95 0.70 12.83
N ARG A 255 21.53 0.71 14.11
CA ARG A 255 20.17 1.12 14.53
C ARG A 255 19.69 2.43 13.90
N PRO A 256 20.47 3.53 13.89
CA PRO A 256 20.00 4.81 13.36
C PRO A 256 19.66 4.79 11.86
N TRP A 257 20.16 3.79 11.14
CA TRP A 257 19.93 3.64 9.69
C TRP A 257 18.82 2.68 9.34
N MET A 258 18.35 1.88 10.32
CA MET A 258 17.34 0.84 10.09
C MET A 258 15.94 1.36 10.37
N PHE A 259 15.04 1.24 9.39
CA PHE A 259 13.68 1.72 9.48
C PHE A 259 12.84 1.06 10.59
N PRO A 260 13.00 -0.24 10.98
CA PRO A 260 12.20 -0.83 12.05
C PRO A 260 12.44 -0.17 13.41
N HIS A 261 13.60 0.46 13.62
CA HIS A 261 13.91 1.19 14.84
C HIS A 261 12.94 2.36 15.10
N TYR A 262 12.43 2.99 14.05
CA TYR A 262 11.58 4.17 14.15
C TYR A 262 10.07 3.86 14.08
N LEU A 263 9.66 2.58 14.01
CA LEU A 263 8.24 2.23 13.82
C LEU A 263 7.32 2.74 14.93
N LEU A 264 7.81 2.77 16.19
CA LEU A 264 7.05 3.19 17.36
C LEU A 264 7.25 4.66 17.74
N GLU A 265 8.04 5.42 16.99
CA GLU A 265 8.31 6.84 17.29
C GLU A 265 7.08 7.74 17.10
N PHE A 266 6.00 7.25 16.53
CA PHE A 266 4.71 7.94 16.49
C PHE A 266 4.18 8.24 17.91
N THR A 267 4.60 7.50 18.94
CA THR A 267 4.23 7.76 20.35
C THR A 267 4.72 9.11 20.84
N ASN A 268 5.74 9.69 20.21
CA ASN A 268 6.26 11.02 20.53
C ASN A 268 5.30 12.16 20.16
N PHE A 269 4.28 11.91 19.33
CA PHE A 269 3.22 12.89 19.10
C PHE A 269 2.38 13.14 20.35
N PHE A 270 2.33 12.17 21.28
CA PHE A 270 1.56 12.25 22.53
C PHE A 270 2.37 12.78 23.72
N ARG A 271 3.52 13.37 23.47
CA ARG A 271 4.32 14.10 24.47
C ARG A 271 4.06 15.61 24.35
N ASP A 272 4.10 16.29 25.47
CA ASP A 272 3.98 17.74 25.53
C ASP A 272 5.24 18.32 26.21
N PRO A 273 6.09 19.06 25.48
CA PRO A 273 5.99 19.38 24.05
C PRO A 273 6.27 18.17 23.14
N ILE A 274 5.72 18.17 21.90
CA ILE A 274 5.92 17.11 20.91
C ILE A 274 7.42 16.98 20.59
N HIS A 275 7.94 15.76 20.67
CA HIS A 275 9.34 15.48 20.35
C HIS A 275 9.52 15.25 18.83
N TRP A 276 9.70 16.34 18.09
CA TRP A 276 9.84 16.30 16.61
C TRP A 276 11.11 15.61 16.11
N ARG A 277 12.23 15.67 16.86
CA ARG A 277 13.51 15.13 16.41
C ARG A 277 13.47 13.64 16.02
N PRO A 278 12.96 12.71 16.87
CA PRO A 278 12.86 11.30 16.50
C PRO A 278 11.92 11.06 15.32
N ILE A 279 10.79 11.78 15.28
CA ILE A 279 9.78 11.69 14.23
C ILE A 279 10.39 12.08 12.88
N LEU A 280 11.06 13.22 12.79
CA LEU A 280 11.68 13.70 11.55
C LEU A 280 12.84 12.80 11.10
N LYS A 281 13.65 12.28 12.04
CA LYS A 281 14.68 11.28 11.72
C LYS A 281 14.04 10.02 11.13
N GLY A 282 12.99 9.51 11.75
CA GLY A 282 12.24 8.35 11.26
C GLY A 282 11.71 8.58 9.85
N LEU A 283 11.04 9.72 9.59
CA LEU A 283 10.56 10.08 8.25
C LEU A 283 11.69 10.17 7.23
N GLY A 284 12.85 10.71 7.61
CA GLY A 284 14.05 10.76 6.75
C GLY A 284 14.56 9.37 6.39
N VAL A 285 14.62 8.47 7.36
CA VAL A 285 15.02 7.07 7.14
C VAL A 285 14.00 6.34 6.26
N PHE A 286 12.70 6.56 6.49
CA PHE A 286 11.64 5.97 5.64
C PHE A 286 11.72 6.47 4.19
N ALA A 287 11.94 7.77 3.98
CA ALA A 287 12.11 8.33 2.65
C ALA A 287 13.36 7.76 1.95
N LEU A 288 14.47 7.63 2.68
CA LEU A 288 15.71 7.06 2.16
C LEU A 288 15.51 5.59 1.71
N TRP A 289 15.00 4.73 2.60
CA TRP A 289 14.79 3.31 2.29
C TRP A 289 13.77 3.11 1.15
N SER A 290 12.63 3.79 1.21
CA SER A 290 11.62 3.69 0.15
C SER A 290 12.14 4.20 -1.19
N GLY A 291 12.91 5.29 -1.19
CA GLY A 291 13.53 5.83 -2.40
C GLY A 291 14.57 4.90 -3.01
N VAL A 292 15.52 4.41 -2.19
CA VAL A 292 16.58 3.48 -2.64
C VAL A 292 15.98 2.18 -3.18
N LEU A 293 15.05 1.58 -2.45
CA LEU A 293 14.44 0.31 -2.85
C LEU A 293 13.55 0.45 -4.09
N THR A 294 12.79 1.53 -4.20
CA THR A 294 11.98 1.81 -5.41
C THR A 294 12.88 2.07 -6.61
N PHE A 295 14.00 2.77 -6.43
CA PHE A 295 14.99 2.98 -7.49
C PHE A 295 15.66 1.68 -7.90
N ALA A 296 16.05 0.81 -6.95
CA ALA A 296 16.58 -0.51 -7.22
C ALA A 296 15.57 -1.38 -7.98
N ALA A 297 14.31 -1.38 -7.56
CA ALA A 297 13.22 -2.06 -8.28
C ALA A 297 13.09 -1.56 -9.72
N TYR A 298 13.20 -0.25 -9.95
CA TYR A 298 13.18 0.34 -11.28
C TYR A 298 14.35 -0.15 -12.15
N LEU A 299 15.57 -0.20 -11.62
CA LEU A 299 16.74 -0.68 -12.35
C LEU A 299 16.60 -2.14 -12.77
N VAL A 300 16.13 -2.99 -11.86
CA VAL A 300 15.86 -4.41 -12.14
C VAL A 300 14.76 -4.55 -13.20
N PHE A 301 13.63 -3.88 -13.00
CA PHE A 301 12.49 -3.95 -13.90
C PHE A 301 12.82 -3.41 -15.31
N ARG A 302 13.73 -2.43 -15.41
CA ARG A 302 14.21 -1.92 -16.69
C ARG A 302 15.00 -2.95 -17.48
N ARG A 303 15.74 -3.84 -16.80
CA ARG A 303 16.59 -4.88 -17.41
C ARG A 303 15.86 -6.20 -17.65
N LYS A 304 14.68 -6.39 -17.04
CA LYS A 304 13.91 -7.63 -17.17
C LYS A 304 13.37 -7.75 -18.60
N ASP A 305 13.89 -8.73 -19.36
CA ASP A 305 13.35 -9.10 -20.67
C ASP A 305 12.04 -9.88 -20.48
N VAL A 306 10.96 -9.37 -21.03
CA VAL A 306 9.59 -9.92 -20.90
C VAL A 306 9.29 -10.87 -22.08
N LEU A 307 10.29 -11.14 -22.93
CA LEU A 307 10.14 -11.91 -24.17
C LEU A 307 10.55 -13.39 -24.05
N SER A 308 11.14 -13.79 -22.91
CA SER A 308 11.50 -15.19 -22.65
C SER A 308 10.42 -15.91 -21.86
#